data_cd9da6fc36a72bdbbc940c357471fd1d
#
_entry.id   cd9da6fc36a72bdbbc940c357471fd1d
#
_cell.length_a   1.000
_cell.length_b   1.000
_cell.length_c   1.000
_cell.angle_alpha   90.00
_cell.angle_beta   90.00
_cell.angle_gamma   90.00
#
_symmetry.space_group_name_H-M   'P 1'
#
loop_
_entity.id
_entity.type
_entity.pdbx_description
1 polymer ?
#
loop_
_entity_poly.entity_id
_entity_poly.type
_entity_poly.pdbx_seq_one_letter_code
_entity_poly.pdbx_strand_id
1 'polypeptide(L)'
;MKSIMREEYPRPQFARGSFLNLNGDWEFSFDTDTFDRSITVPFVYQSKLSGIGDRSSHDTVWYRRRFSLPADMQGKKIIINFGAVDYSCEVRLNGQLIGTHTGGHISFKFDITGAVRQTDNELVLKVNDVCADMEMPRGKQIWKEKSEGIFYTPSTGIWQTVWIEAVSSTALESVFITPDLDTHSVHFTYKVTGSGHAELTTDISFEGKHIVKTVVAPEHETGSFSVHLEQQILLDWNFGEDLVWTPERPRLFDVVFTVSVNGKETDRVTSYFGMRKVSVENGQFMLNNRPYYQKLLLDQGYWPESLLTAPEDAAFVRDITLAKSMGFNGVRKHQKIEDPRFLYHADKIGFLVWGEFPAAYVYSRTYLLRITDEWIAELSRDYNHPSIVAWTPLNESWGVPQIKDRKDEQAHSAAMVYLTKSFDQTRPVISNDGWEQTCPDMLTIHDYESSRKILLERYRSMESILSFIPGGRMLFAHGWSYKGQPVLVTEFGGISYKKGEQEGWGYSAAKDDGDFARRLYDVVSPLRESPFVRGYCY
;
A
#
# COMPACT_ATOMS: atom_id res chain seq x y z
N MET A 1 15.12 -28.03 10.04
CA MET A 1 14.82 -26.66 10.50
C MET A 1 13.36 -26.39 10.18
N LYS A 2 12.57 -25.84 11.11
CA LYS A 2 11.23 -25.31 10.74
C LYS A 2 11.46 -24.22 9.70
N SER A 3 10.68 -24.20 8.61
CA SER A 3 10.72 -23.08 7.67
C SER A 3 10.34 -21.79 8.41
N ILE A 4 11.10 -20.73 8.19
CA ILE A 4 10.77 -19.42 8.76
C ILE A 4 9.53 -18.94 8.00
N MET A 5 8.49 -18.54 8.73
CA MET A 5 7.29 -17.96 8.12
C MET A 5 7.65 -16.61 7.49
N ARG A 6 7.15 -16.34 6.27
CA ARG A 6 7.43 -15.10 5.56
C ARG A 6 8.94 -14.84 5.42
N GLU A 7 9.66 -15.85 4.89
CA GLU A 7 11.13 -15.81 4.73
C GLU A 7 11.60 -15.00 3.51
N GLU A 8 10.69 -14.67 2.59
CA GLU A 8 10.98 -13.92 1.37
C GLU A 8 11.53 -12.52 1.67
N TYR A 9 12.29 -11.96 0.70
CA TYR A 9 12.78 -10.59 0.81
C TYR A 9 11.60 -9.59 0.82
N PRO A 10 11.47 -8.70 1.83
CA PRO A 10 10.21 -8.00 2.09
C PRO A 10 9.93 -6.81 1.15
N ARG A 11 10.95 -6.24 0.48
CA ARG A 11 10.77 -5.07 -0.41
C ARG A 11 11.41 -5.27 -1.78
N PRO A 12 10.81 -6.05 -2.69
CA PRO A 12 11.41 -6.42 -3.97
C PRO A 12 11.72 -5.24 -4.90
N GLN A 13 11.07 -4.10 -4.69
CA GLN A 13 11.32 -2.85 -5.41
C GLN A 13 12.70 -2.23 -5.10
N PHE A 14 13.37 -2.68 -4.03
CA PHE A 14 14.66 -2.16 -3.62
C PHE A 14 15.42 -3.27 -2.88
N ALA A 15 15.90 -4.27 -3.63
CA ALA A 15 16.42 -5.51 -3.02
C ALA A 15 17.94 -5.56 -3.03
N ARG A 16 18.50 -6.04 -1.90
CA ARG A 16 19.91 -6.38 -1.72
C ARG A 16 20.11 -7.87 -1.54
N GLY A 17 21.23 -8.38 -2.02
CA GLY A 17 21.51 -9.82 -1.96
C GLY A 17 21.83 -10.34 -0.55
N SER A 18 22.36 -9.49 0.35
CA SER A 18 22.72 -9.89 1.71
C SER A 18 21.74 -9.28 2.72
N PHE A 19 20.91 -10.13 3.33
CA PHE A 19 19.99 -9.75 4.40
C PHE A 19 19.82 -10.90 5.39
N LEU A 20 19.44 -10.57 6.62
CA LEU A 20 19.09 -11.51 7.67
C LEU A 20 17.63 -11.31 8.05
N ASN A 21 16.79 -12.28 7.77
CA ASN A 21 15.39 -12.28 8.21
C ASN A 21 15.33 -12.64 9.71
N LEU A 22 14.63 -11.82 10.50
CA LEU A 22 14.45 -12.04 11.94
C LEU A 22 13.07 -12.60 12.31
N ASN A 23 12.20 -12.90 11.35
CA ASN A 23 10.91 -13.54 11.59
C ASN A 23 11.09 -14.90 12.33
N GLY A 24 9.97 -15.47 12.77
CA GLY A 24 9.91 -16.74 13.47
C GLY A 24 9.68 -16.56 14.97
N ASP A 25 10.21 -17.46 15.80
CA ASP A 25 9.88 -17.49 17.23
C ASP A 25 10.62 -16.39 18.00
N TRP A 26 9.87 -15.54 18.69
CA TRP A 26 10.35 -14.50 19.59
C TRP A 26 9.83 -14.76 21.01
N GLU A 27 10.56 -14.33 22.03
CA GLU A 27 10.04 -14.25 23.39
C GLU A 27 9.09 -13.04 23.49
N PHE A 28 8.02 -13.19 24.27
CA PHE A 28 6.92 -12.22 24.32
C PHE A 28 6.33 -12.11 25.72
N SER A 29 5.79 -10.94 26.06
CA SER A 29 4.96 -10.74 27.26
C SER A 29 3.98 -9.59 27.08
N PHE A 30 2.89 -9.64 27.84
CA PHE A 30 1.96 -8.53 27.99
C PHE A 30 2.40 -7.61 29.15
N ASP A 31 2.15 -6.33 29.01
CA ASP A 31 2.23 -5.26 30.01
C ASP A 31 3.60 -5.06 30.68
N THR A 32 4.37 -6.12 30.88
CA THR A 32 5.70 -6.10 31.54
C THR A 32 6.73 -6.88 30.74
N ASP A 33 8.02 -6.62 30.96
CA ASP A 33 9.16 -7.25 30.27
C ASP A 33 9.58 -8.60 30.86
N THR A 34 8.63 -9.43 31.25
CA THR A 34 8.89 -10.75 31.87
C THR A 34 9.26 -11.84 30.86
N PHE A 35 8.81 -11.68 29.60
CA PHE A 35 9.04 -12.63 28.49
C PHE A 35 8.65 -14.07 28.82
N ASP A 36 7.44 -14.24 29.37
CA ASP A 36 6.91 -15.52 29.85
C ASP A 36 6.23 -16.36 28.75
N ARG A 37 6.18 -15.84 27.52
CA ARG A 37 5.51 -16.46 26.36
C ARG A 37 6.43 -16.50 25.15
N SER A 38 6.00 -17.22 24.12
CA SER A 38 6.58 -17.21 22.78
C SER A 38 5.54 -16.72 21.77
N ILE A 39 5.98 -15.96 20.76
CA ILE A 39 5.16 -15.48 19.66
C ILE A 39 5.86 -15.74 18.32
N THR A 40 5.12 -16.11 17.29
CA THR A 40 5.65 -16.22 15.93
C THR A 40 5.50 -14.91 15.18
N VAL A 41 6.59 -14.16 14.97
CA VAL A 41 6.66 -12.94 14.17
C VAL A 41 6.68 -13.34 12.68
N PRO A 42 5.93 -12.63 11.78
CA PRO A 42 5.31 -11.32 11.96
C PRO A 42 3.80 -11.37 12.27
N PHE A 43 3.33 -12.30 13.04
CA PHE A 43 1.91 -12.40 13.36
C PHE A 43 1.59 -11.75 14.71
N VAL A 44 0.57 -10.87 14.71
CA VAL A 44 0.14 -10.18 15.94
C VAL A 44 -0.46 -11.17 16.95
N TYR A 45 -0.35 -10.88 18.25
CA TYR A 45 -0.75 -11.79 19.31
C TYR A 45 -2.23 -12.21 19.26
N GLN A 46 -3.10 -11.36 18.67
CA GLN A 46 -4.52 -11.65 18.51
C GLN A 46 -4.80 -12.74 17.46
N SER A 47 -3.85 -12.99 16.56
CA SER A 47 -3.99 -13.96 15.48
C SER A 47 -3.67 -15.38 15.94
N LYS A 48 -4.27 -16.38 15.27
CA LYS A 48 -3.96 -17.79 15.55
C LYS A 48 -2.54 -18.17 15.15
N LEU A 49 -2.03 -17.61 14.03
CA LEU A 49 -0.71 -17.95 13.52
C LEU A 49 0.43 -17.39 14.38
N SER A 50 0.16 -16.45 15.27
CA SER A 50 1.13 -16.02 16.28
C SER A 50 1.49 -17.12 17.30
N GLY A 51 0.61 -18.12 17.45
CA GLY A 51 0.69 -19.14 18.50
C GLY A 51 0.07 -18.73 19.84
N ILE A 52 -0.42 -17.49 19.97
CA ILE A 52 -1.08 -16.95 21.19
C ILE A 52 -2.61 -16.93 20.99
N GLY A 53 -3.12 -16.18 20.02
CA GLY A 53 -4.55 -16.14 19.71
C GLY A 53 -5.41 -15.46 20.77
N ASP A 54 -4.83 -14.63 21.63
CA ASP A 54 -5.56 -13.86 22.65
C ASP A 54 -6.17 -12.61 22.02
N ARG A 55 -7.48 -12.43 22.18
CA ARG A 55 -8.23 -11.29 21.64
C ARG A 55 -8.55 -10.21 22.68
N SER A 56 -8.08 -10.38 23.92
CA SER A 56 -8.16 -9.33 24.93
C SER A 56 -7.27 -8.14 24.57
N SER A 57 -7.64 -6.96 25.06
CA SER A 57 -6.91 -5.73 24.77
C SER A 57 -5.73 -5.58 25.74
N HIS A 58 -4.53 -5.43 25.20
CA HIS A 58 -3.32 -5.11 25.94
C HIS A 58 -2.65 -3.90 25.27
N ASP A 59 -2.67 -2.76 25.96
CA ASP A 59 -2.12 -1.51 25.40
C ASP A 59 -0.59 -1.52 25.30
N THR A 60 0.08 -2.42 26.00
CA THR A 60 1.54 -2.58 25.95
C THR A 60 1.93 -4.04 25.76
N VAL A 61 2.80 -4.29 24.80
CA VAL A 61 3.37 -5.63 24.59
C VAL A 61 4.87 -5.54 24.38
N TRP A 62 5.56 -6.62 24.77
CA TRP A 62 7.02 -6.69 24.72
C TRP A 62 7.46 -7.87 23.89
N TYR A 63 8.48 -7.63 23.04
CA TYR A 63 9.12 -8.62 22.19
C TYR A 63 10.60 -8.69 22.50
N ARG A 64 11.18 -9.90 22.48
CA ARG A 64 12.63 -10.11 22.58
C ARG A 64 13.11 -11.15 21.58
N ARG A 65 14.18 -10.82 20.83
CA ARG A 65 14.82 -11.71 19.88
C ARG A 65 16.31 -11.74 20.09
N ARG A 66 16.88 -12.94 20.13
CA ARG A 66 18.33 -13.13 20.11
C ARG A 66 18.79 -13.54 18.73
N PHE A 67 19.91 -12.95 18.27
CA PHE A 67 20.46 -13.22 16.95
C PHE A 67 21.97 -13.01 16.89
N SER A 68 22.61 -13.59 15.86
CA SER A 68 24.01 -13.34 15.49
C SER A 68 24.06 -12.89 14.04
N LEU A 69 25.00 -12.01 13.71
CA LEU A 69 25.20 -11.55 12.34
C LEU A 69 25.89 -12.63 11.50
N PRO A 70 25.48 -12.85 10.24
CA PRO A 70 26.26 -13.58 9.25
C PRO A 70 27.67 -12.99 9.08
N ALA A 71 28.64 -13.84 8.75
CA ALA A 71 30.05 -13.42 8.63
C ALA A 71 30.27 -12.36 7.52
N ASP A 72 29.48 -12.41 6.46
CA ASP A 72 29.54 -11.47 5.31
C ASP A 72 29.01 -10.06 5.66
N MET A 73 28.38 -9.89 6.81
CA MET A 73 27.93 -8.58 7.33
C MET A 73 28.98 -7.87 8.18
N GLN A 74 30.04 -8.56 8.55
CA GLN A 74 31.08 -7.99 9.41
C GLN A 74 31.78 -6.79 8.78
N GLY A 75 31.97 -5.71 9.58
CA GLY A 75 32.67 -4.51 9.14
C GLY A 75 31.87 -3.58 8.20
N LYS A 76 30.60 -3.88 7.98
CA LYS A 76 29.66 -3.05 7.21
C LYS A 76 28.78 -2.20 8.15
N LYS A 77 28.13 -1.22 7.59
CA LYS A 77 27.03 -0.50 8.24
C LYS A 77 25.81 -1.43 8.33
N ILE A 78 25.26 -1.60 9.52
CA ILE A 78 24.17 -2.55 9.80
C ILE A 78 22.90 -1.78 10.05
N ILE A 79 21.89 -2.05 9.21
CA ILE A 79 20.58 -1.42 9.27
C ILE A 79 19.53 -2.46 9.66
N ILE A 80 18.83 -2.22 10.77
CA ILE A 80 17.63 -2.99 11.10
C ILE A 80 16.42 -2.31 10.50
N ASN A 81 15.54 -3.09 9.88
CA ASN A 81 14.33 -2.64 9.21
C ASN A 81 13.11 -3.34 9.80
N PHE A 82 12.01 -2.61 9.91
CA PHE A 82 10.70 -3.11 10.30
C PHE A 82 9.70 -2.77 9.19
N GLY A 83 8.97 -3.76 8.71
CA GLY A 83 7.93 -3.56 7.70
C GLY A 83 6.76 -2.76 8.26
N ALA A 84 6.25 -3.15 9.43
CA ALA A 84 5.26 -2.39 10.19
C ALA A 84 5.16 -2.90 11.64
N VAL A 85 4.89 -1.99 12.57
CA VAL A 85 4.62 -2.26 14.00
C VAL A 85 3.48 -1.36 14.47
N ASP A 86 2.35 -1.92 14.83
CA ASP A 86 1.18 -1.17 15.29
C ASP A 86 1.20 -1.01 16.82
N TYR A 87 1.17 0.19 17.40
CA TYR A 87 1.15 1.49 16.76
C TYR A 87 2.45 2.27 16.97
N SER A 88 2.98 2.31 18.17
CA SER A 88 4.25 2.97 18.49
C SER A 88 5.20 2.04 19.21
N CYS A 89 6.51 2.22 19.05
CA CYS A 89 7.47 1.36 19.72
C CYS A 89 8.76 2.06 20.13
N GLU A 90 9.39 1.51 21.19
CA GLU A 90 10.79 1.73 21.53
C GLU A 90 11.60 0.49 21.11
N VAL A 91 12.73 0.71 20.44
CA VAL A 91 13.64 -0.36 20.00
C VAL A 91 14.95 -0.26 20.78
N ARG A 92 15.31 -1.34 21.46
CA ARG A 92 16.58 -1.48 22.21
C ARG A 92 17.40 -2.64 21.66
N LEU A 93 18.71 -2.43 21.57
CA LEU A 93 19.65 -3.46 21.18
C LEU A 93 20.76 -3.53 22.22
N ASN A 94 20.99 -4.73 22.78
CA ASN A 94 21.99 -4.96 23.82
C ASN A 94 21.86 -4.00 25.03
N GLY A 95 20.61 -3.66 25.40
CA GLY A 95 20.27 -2.72 26.47
C GLY A 95 20.29 -1.24 26.09
N GLN A 96 20.87 -0.87 24.94
CA GLN A 96 20.91 0.51 24.45
C GLN A 96 19.62 0.87 23.71
N LEU A 97 19.03 2.04 23.98
CA LEU A 97 17.93 2.59 23.18
C LEU A 97 18.48 2.98 21.80
N ILE A 98 17.94 2.38 20.75
CA ILE A 98 18.29 2.66 19.35
C ILE A 98 17.43 3.77 18.77
N GLY A 99 16.14 3.74 19.07
CA GLY A 99 15.20 4.75 18.62
C GLY A 99 13.75 4.40 18.95
N THR A 100 12.86 5.28 18.52
CA THR A 100 11.41 5.16 18.67
C THR A 100 10.73 5.31 17.33
N HIS A 101 9.54 4.76 17.19
CA HIS A 101 8.71 4.91 16.00
C HIS A 101 7.24 5.09 16.39
N THR A 102 6.50 5.81 15.56
CA THR A 102 5.04 5.94 15.64
C THR A 102 4.46 5.87 14.23
N GLY A 103 3.41 5.07 14.05
CA GLY A 103 2.75 4.80 12.79
C GLY A 103 2.57 3.30 12.53
N GLY A 104 1.31 2.85 12.55
CA GLY A 104 0.99 1.41 12.57
C GLY A 104 1.18 0.69 11.24
N HIS A 105 1.16 1.41 10.12
CA HIS A 105 1.13 0.83 8.78
C HIS A 105 2.36 1.13 7.92
N ILE A 106 3.31 1.88 8.44
CA ILE A 106 4.49 2.34 7.68
C ILE A 106 5.77 1.64 8.14
N SER A 107 6.71 1.50 7.19
CA SER A 107 8.02 0.92 7.46
C SER A 107 8.99 1.94 8.06
N PHE A 108 9.91 1.46 8.91
CA PHE A 108 10.96 2.27 9.49
C PHE A 108 12.26 1.47 9.66
N LYS A 109 13.37 2.19 9.86
CA LYS A 109 14.69 1.59 9.97
C LYS A 109 15.59 2.34 10.95
N PHE A 110 16.56 1.65 11.53
CA PHE A 110 17.59 2.24 12.38
C PHE A 110 18.98 1.75 11.98
N ASP A 111 19.96 2.65 12.08
CA ASP A 111 21.37 2.27 12.03
C ASP A 111 21.79 1.70 13.38
N ILE A 112 22.14 0.43 13.42
CA ILE A 112 22.53 -0.28 14.63
C ILE A 112 24.03 -0.60 14.67
N THR A 113 24.82 -0.06 13.75
CA THR A 113 26.26 -0.36 13.60
C THR A 113 27.04 -0.18 14.89
N GLY A 114 26.74 0.89 15.66
CA GLY A 114 27.42 1.19 16.91
C GLY A 114 27.02 0.34 18.11
N ALA A 115 25.89 -0.40 18.02
CA ALA A 115 25.34 -1.17 19.13
C ALA A 115 25.35 -2.69 18.89
N VAL A 116 25.43 -3.13 17.62
CA VAL A 116 25.39 -4.54 17.24
C VAL A 116 26.74 -5.21 17.46
N ARG A 117 26.69 -6.48 17.89
CA ARG A 117 27.84 -7.38 18.05
C ARG A 117 27.79 -8.45 16.95
N GLN A 118 28.91 -9.15 16.74
CA GLN A 118 28.92 -10.27 15.80
C GLN A 118 28.02 -11.43 16.28
N THR A 119 28.01 -11.69 17.57
CA THR A 119 27.23 -12.76 18.23
C THR A 119 26.49 -12.24 19.44
N ASP A 120 25.51 -13.01 19.89
CA ASP A 120 24.78 -12.79 21.13
C ASP A 120 24.15 -11.41 21.27
N ASN A 121 23.49 -10.96 20.18
CA ASN A 121 22.69 -9.74 20.23
C ASN A 121 21.32 -10.03 20.85
N GLU A 122 20.85 -9.09 21.66
CA GLU A 122 19.51 -9.09 22.22
C GLU A 122 18.77 -7.83 21.72
N LEU A 123 17.76 -8.06 20.90
CA LEU A 123 16.83 -7.03 20.40
C LEU A 123 15.56 -7.07 21.24
N VAL A 124 15.18 -5.94 21.81
CA VAL A 124 13.96 -5.78 22.62
C VAL A 124 13.10 -4.66 22.02
N LEU A 125 11.82 -4.93 21.82
CA LEU A 125 10.83 -3.94 21.47
C LEU A 125 9.79 -3.82 22.58
N LYS A 126 9.52 -2.58 23.01
CA LYS A 126 8.31 -2.23 23.73
C LYS A 126 7.34 -1.59 22.77
N VAL A 127 6.16 -2.15 22.61
CA VAL A 127 5.13 -1.62 21.70
C VAL A 127 3.96 -1.11 22.53
N ASN A 128 3.44 0.07 22.15
CA ASN A 128 2.24 0.63 22.73
C ASN A 128 1.20 0.86 21.63
N ASP A 129 0.01 0.31 21.85
CA ASP A 129 -1.15 0.44 20.98
C ASP A 129 -2.40 0.57 21.86
N VAL A 130 -2.87 1.80 22.02
CA VAL A 130 -4.05 2.09 22.86
C VAL A 130 -5.32 1.79 22.07
N CYS A 131 -5.93 0.65 22.35
CA CYS A 131 -7.12 0.17 21.63
C CYS A 131 -8.24 1.22 21.53
N ALA A 132 -8.45 2.04 22.55
CA ALA A 132 -9.50 3.07 22.59
C ALA A 132 -9.12 4.42 21.95
N ASP A 133 -7.90 4.58 21.40
CA ASP A 133 -7.47 5.83 20.77
C ASP A 133 -8.14 6.02 19.41
N MET A 134 -9.14 6.88 19.35
CA MET A 134 -9.92 7.20 18.15
C MET A 134 -9.23 8.21 17.21
N GLU A 135 -8.13 8.83 17.63
CA GLU A 135 -7.30 9.73 16.83
C GLU A 135 -6.21 9.00 16.06
N MET A 136 -6.05 7.69 16.33
CA MET A 136 -5.06 6.82 15.69
C MET A 136 -5.56 6.33 14.33
N PRO A 137 -4.76 6.43 13.27
CA PRO A 137 -5.03 5.77 11.99
C PRO A 137 -5.03 4.26 12.17
N ARG A 138 -6.19 3.64 12.17
CA ARG A 138 -6.40 2.21 12.43
C ARG A 138 -7.15 1.46 11.35
N GLY A 139 -7.75 2.18 10.40
CA GLY A 139 -8.55 1.57 9.35
C GLY A 139 -9.74 0.78 9.91
N LYS A 140 -9.92 -0.44 9.48
CA LYS A 140 -11.04 -1.31 9.89
C LYS A 140 -10.79 -2.06 11.21
N GLN A 141 -9.77 -1.75 11.98
CA GLN A 141 -9.58 -2.31 13.31
C GLN A 141 -10.57 -1.72 14.30
N ILE A 142 -11.28 -2.59 15.02
CA ILE A 142 -12.24 -2.14 16.05
C ILE A 142 -11.50 -1.57 17.27
N TRP A 143 -12.15 -0.63 17.96
CA TRP A 143 -11.65 -0.02 19.21
C TRP A 143 -12.28 -0.64 20.47
N LYS A 144 -12.77 -1.86 20.33
CA LYS A 144 -13.42 -2.67 21.37
C LYS A 144 -12.81 -4.08 21.37
N GLU A 145 -13.00 -4.81 22.45
CA GLU A 145 -12.50 -6.21 22.55
C GLU A 145 -13.12 -7.17 21.53
N LYS A 146 -14.39 -6.95 21.16
CA LYS A 146 -15.10 -7.84 20.23
C LYS A 146 -15.34 -7.14 18.90
N SER A 147 -14.95 -7.82 17.83
CA SER A 147 -15.30 -7.44 16.47
C SER A 147 -16.81 -7.39 16.28
N GLU A 148 -17.32 -6.31 15.72
CA GLU A 148 -18.74 -6.11 15.40
C GLU A 148 -18.93 -5.29 14.12
N GLY A 149 -20.07 -5.48 13.45
CA GLY A 149 -20.43 -4.75 12.24
C GLY A 149 -19.43 -4.95 11.13
N ILE A 150 -18.86 -3.86 10.64
CA ILE A 150 -17.90 -3.84 9.51
C ILE A 150 -16.43 -3.81 9.96
N PHE A 151 -16.16 -4.03 11.25
CA PHE A 151 -14.82 -3.92 11.83
C PHE A 151 -14.24 -5.28 12.19
N TYR A 152 -12.91 -5.37 12.14
CA TYR A 152 -12.14 -6.56 12.44
C TYR A 152 -11.47 -6.49 13.81
N THR A 153 -10.99 -7.62 14.29
CA THR A 153 -10.17 -7.74 15.49
C THR A 153 -8.97 -6.78 15.41
N PRO A 154 -8.65 -6.04 16.50
CA PRO A 154 -7.45 -5.21 16.56
C PRO A 154 -6.18 -6.01 16.30
N SER A 155 -5.15 -5.34 15.84
CA SER A 155 -3.84 -5.92 15.53
C SER A 155 -2.76 -5.09 16.19
N THR A 156 -2.16 -5.58 17.26
CA THR A 156 -1.16 -4.87 18.06
C THR A 156 0.22 -5.50 17.89
N GLY A 157 1.21 -4.68 17.60
CA GLY A 157 2.61 -5.11 17.54
C GLY A 157 3.13 -5.35 16.12
N ILE A 158 4.13 -6.21 16.01
CA ILE A 158 4.81 -6.51 14.75
C ILE A 158 3.87 -7.31 13.84
N TRP A 159 3.50 -6.75 12.67
CA TRP A 159 2.65 -7.43 11.70
C TRP A 159 3.23 -7.55 10.29
N GLN A 160 4.43 -6.99 10.06
CA GLN A 160 5.23 -7.22 8.85
C GLN A 160 6.66 -7.62 9.22
N THR A 161 7.39 -8.16 8.26
CA THR A 161 8.75 -8.70 8.42
C THR A 161 9.71 -7.74 9.13
N VAL A 162 10.53 -8.29 10.02
CA VAL A 162 11.71 -7.63 10.61
C VAL A 162 12.95 -8.23 9.98
N TRP A 163 13.88 -7.38 9.49
CA TRP A 163 15.10 -7.87 8.85
C TRP A 163 16.28 -6.91 9.02
N ILE A 164 17.47 -7.43 8.82
CA ILE A 164 18.72 -6.67 8.84
C ILE A 164 19.34 -6.68 7.46
N GLU A 165 19.87 -5.54 7.03
CA GLU A 165 20.71 -5.37 5.84
C GLU A 165 22.09 -4.87 6.24
N ALA A 166 23.12 -5.34 5.53
CA ALA A 166 24.48 -4.84 5.65
C ALA A 166 24.82 -4.02 4.40
N VAL A 167 25.09 -2.74 4.60
CA VAL A 167 25.42 -1.82 3.53
C VAL A 167 26.80 -1.20 3.73
N SER A 168 27.44 -0.74 2.65
CA SER A 168 28.69 0.02 2.76
C SER A 168 28.43 1.44 3.28
N SER A 169 29.48 2.14 3.70
CA SER A 169 29.39 3.54 4.10
C SER A 169 28.90 4.44 2.94
N THR A 170 29.23 4.06 1.70
CA THR A 170 28.72 4.71 0.49
C THR A 170 27.77 3.74 -0.20
N ALA A 171 26.49 4.07 -0.22
CA ALA A 171 25.42 3.20 -0.69
C ALA A 171 24.23 4.00 -1.24
N LEU A 172 23.44 3.36 -2.09
CA LEU A 172 22.15 3.90 -2.55
C LEU A 172 21.14 3.82 -1.41
N GLU A 173 20.63 4.94 -0.93
CA GLU A 173 19.65 4.96 0.16
C GLU A 173 18.21 4.85 -0.35
N SER A 174 17.89 5.53 -1.45
CA SER A 174 16.58 5.50 -2.08
C SER A 174 16.65 5.87 -3.55
N VAL A 175 15.63 5.47 -4.31
CA VAL A 175 15.42 5.87 -5.69
C VAL A 175 13.92 5.98 -5.98
N PHE A 176 13.51 7.07 -6.62
CA PHE A 176 12.19 7.21 -7.23
C PHE A 176 12.35 7.03 -8.74
N ILE A 177 11.52 6.17 -9.32
CA ILE A 177 11.54 5.80 -10.73
C ILE A 177 10.23 6.31 -11.36
N THR A 178 10.34 7.30 -12.23
CA THR A 178 9.19 7.96 -12.87
C THR A 178 9.24 7.73 -14.38
N PRO A 179 8.52 6.73 -14.90
CA PRO A 179 8.39 6.54 -16.34
C PRO A 179 7.61 7.70 -16.98
N ASP A 180 8.08 8.15 -18.13
CA ASP A 180 7.40 9.08 -19.01
C ASP A 180 7.15 8.41 -20.37
N LEU A 181 5.90 8.02 -20.59
CA LEU A 181 5.49 7.32 -21.81
C LEU A 181 5.50 8.25 -23.03
N ASP A 182 5.22 9.54 -22.84
CA ASP A 182 5.09 10.49 -23.96
C ASP A 182 6.45 10.84 -24.56
N THR A 183 7.50 10.82 -23.74
CA THR A 183 8.90 11.06 -24.18
C THR A 183 9.74 9.79 -24.29
N HIS A 184 9.14 8.62 -24.03
CA HIS A 184 9.85 7.33 -23.98
C HIS A 184 11.10 7.36 -23.09
N SER A 185 10.98 8.01 -21.92
CA SER A 185 12.07 8.14 -20.98
C SER A 185 11.70 7.69 -19.57
N VAL A 186 12.69 7.50 -18.74
CA VAL A 186 12.53 7.23 -17.32
C VAL A 186 13.37 8.23 -16.54
N HIS A 187 12.73 8.94 -15.63
CA HIS A 187 13.39 9.86 -14.71
C HIS A 187 13.68 9.15 -13.40
N PHE A 188 14.93 9.26 -12.94
CA PHE A 188 15.40 8.71 -11.67
C PHE A 188 15.77 9.86 -10.74
N THR A 189 15.17 9.88 -9.55
CA THR A 189 15.62 10.72 -8.43
C THR A 189 16.21 9.81 -7.38
N TYR A 190 17.47 10.06 -6.97
CA TYR A 190 18.20 9.17 -6.09
C TYR A 190 18.74 9.88 -4.86
N LYS A 191 19.01 9.09 -3.82
CA LYS A 191 19.85 9.50 -2.68
C LYS A 191 20.95 8.45 -2.48
N VAL A 192 22.22 8.90 -2.56
CA VAL A 192 23.41 8.11 -2.27
C VAL A 192 24.04 8.66 -1.00
N THR A 193 24.22 7.84 0.01
CA THR A 193 24.88 8.23 1.26
C THR A 193 26.38 8.00 1.19
N GLY A 194 27.15 8.73 1.99
CA GLY A 194 28.59 8.57 2.13
C GLY A 194 29.40 9.71 1.50
N SER A 195 30.70 9.67 1.76
CA SER A 195 31.65 10.67 1.27
C SER A 195 32.54 10.10 0.15
N GLY A 196 32.91 10.96 -0.79
CA GLY A 196 33.88 10.63 -1.83
C GLY A 196 33.30 10.70 -3.24
N HIS A 197 34.15 10.45 -4.22
CA HIS A 197 33.74 10.40 -5.63
C HIS A 197 33.02 9.08 -5.93
N ALA A 198 31.71 9.06 -5.63
CA ALA A 198 30.86 7.93 -5.99
C ALA A 198 30.44 8.00 -7.46
N GLU A 199 30.28 6.84 -8.09
CA GLU A 199 29.61 6.69 -9.37
C GLU A 199 28.36 5.84 -9.14
N LEU A 200 27.22 6.29 -9.66
CA LEU A 200 25.99 5.53 -9.70
C LEU A 200 25.79 5.02 -11.14
N THR A 201 25.93 3.73 -11.31
CA THR A 201 25.59 3.03 -12.55
C THR A 201 24.16 2.53 -12.48
N THR A 202 23.38 2.81 -13.52
CA THR A 202 22.02 2.29 -13.72
C THR A 202 22.01 1.44 -14.98
N ASP A 203 21.76 0.14 -14.84
CA ASP A 203 21.71 -0.83 -15.92
C ASP A 203 20.29 -1.34 -16.09
N ILE A 204 19.68 -1.08 -17.25
CA ILE A 204 18.28 -1.40 -17.55
C ILE A 204 18.24 -2.54 -18.56
N SER A 205 17.44 -3.56 -18.27
CA SER A 205 17.18 -4.69 -19.16
C SER A 205 15.68 -4.98 -19.27
N PHE A 206 15.29 -5.65 -20.35
CA PHE A 206 13.93 -6.07 -20.61
C PHE A 206 13.93 -7.51 -21.15
N GLU A 207 13.21 -8.41 -20.50
CA GLU A 207 13.17 -9.85 -20.83
C GLU A 207 14.58 -10.45 -20.97
N GLY A 208 15.49 -10.06 -20.07
CA GLY A 208 16.89 -10.52 -20.06
C GLY A 208 17.79 -9.89 -21.15
N LYS A 209 17.26 -8.99 -21.97
CA LYS A 209 18.05 -8.25 -22.97
C LYS A 209 18.47 -6.90 -22.38
N HIS A 210 19.76 -6.60 -22.47
CA HIS A 210 20.28 -5.28 -22.10
C HIS A 210 19.69 -4.19 -22.99
N ILE A 211 19.21 -3.11 -22.39
CA ILE A 211 18.63 -1.95 -23.08
C ILE A 211 19.60 -0.79 -23.06
N VAL A 212 19.96 -0.31 -21.87
CA VAL A 212 20.83 0.86 -21.71
C VAL A 212 21.55 0.81 -20.36
N LYS A 213 22.78 1.32 -20.36
CA LYS A 213 23.57 1.53 -19.15
C LYS A 213 23.98 3.00 -19.08
N THR A 214 23.68 3.63 -17.95
CA THR A 214 24.03 5.03 -17.68
C THR A 214 24.88 5.11 -16.43
N VAL A 215 25.86 5.99 -16.43
CA VAL A 215 26.71 6.26 -15.27
C VAL A 215 26.63 7.76 -14.96
N VAL A 216 26.31 8.07 -13.71
CA VAL A 216 26.32 9.44 -13.20
C VAL A 216 27.29 9.54 -12.03
N ALA A 217 27.95 10.68 -11.88
CA ALA A 217 28.78 10.98 -10.73
C ALA A 217 28.01 11.96 -9.82
N PRO A 218 27.46 11.49 -8.68
CA PRO A 218 26.73 12.35 -7.76
C PRO A 218 27.64 13.47 -7.20
N GLU A 219 27.27 14.72 -7.44
CA GLU A 219 27.94 15.88 -6.81
C GLU A 219 27.46 16.11 -5.38
N HIS A 220 26.24 15.70 -5.10
CA HIS A 220 25.57 15.77 -3.80
C HIS A 220 24.93 14.42 -3.45
N GLU A 221 24.56 14.23 -2.19
CA GLU A 221 23.88 12.99 -1.76
C GLU A 221 22.58 12.75 -2.55
N THR A 222 21.89 13.81 -2.95
CA THR A 222 20.67 13.73 -3.75
C THR A 222 20.88 14.26 -5.15
N GLY A 223 20.29 13.63 -6.14
CA GLY A 223 20.36 14.06 -7.52
C GLY A 223 19.28 13.39 -8.39
N SER A 224 19.25 13.79 -9.65
CA SER A 224 18.34 13.17 -10.62
C SER A 224 18.96 13.13 -12.02
N PHE A 225 18.48 12.21 -12.83
CA PHE A 225 18.82 12.11 -14.25
C PHE A 225 17.69 11.41 -15.01
N SER A 226 17.67 11.58 -16.32
CA SER A 226 16.73 10.88 -17.20
C SER A 226 17.47 9.98 -18.19
N VAL A 227 16.84 8.85 -18.51
CA VAL A 227 17.33 7.90 -19.48
C VAL A 227 16.27 7.74 -20.58
N HIS A 228 16.65 8.00 -21.83
CA HIS A 228 15.80 7.72 -22.97
C HIS A 228 15.92 6.25 -23.36
N LEU A 229 14.78 5.60 -23.54
CA LEU A 229 14.71 4.19 -23.95
C LEU A 229 14.60 4.04 -25.47
N GLU A 230 15.01 5.07 -26.24
CA GLU A 230 14.99 5.10 -27.69
C GLU A 230 15.98 4.08 -28.29
N GLN A 231 15.58 2.83 -28.33
CA GLN A 231 16.31 1.80 -29.04
C GLN A 231 15.38 1.09 -30.03
N GLN A 232 15.95 0.36 -30.99
CA GLN A 232 15.20 -0.39 -32.01
C GLN A 232 14.06 -1.26 -31.45
N ILE A 233 14.16 -1.65 -30.18
CA ILE A 233 13.14 -2.39 -29.45
C ILE A 233 11.83 -1.60 -29.28
N LEU A 234 11.90 -0.25 -29.25
CA LEU A 234 10.75 0.65 -29.10
C LEU A 234 10.19 1.14 -30.45
N LEU A 235 10.92 0.90 -31.54
CA LEU A 235 10.54 1.29 -32.91
C LEU A 235 9.73 0.20 -33.63
N ASP A 236 9.10 -0.68 -32.85
CA ASP A 236 8.20 -1.69 -33.40
C ASP A 236 6.96 -1.05 -34.04
N TRP A 237 6.35 -1.76 -35.00
CA TRP A 237 5.10 -1.36 -35.70
C TRP A 237 3.95 -0.97 -34.77
N ASN A 238 3.98 -1.45 -33.52
CA ASN A 238 2.97 -1.19 -32.51
C ASN A 238 3.28 0.04 -31.65
N PHE A 239 4.20 0.91 -32.05
CA PHE A 239 4.55 2.15 -31.32
C PHE A 239 4.90 1.92 -29.85
N GLY A 240 5.61 0.83 -29.53
CA GLY A 240 6.00 0.48 -28.18
C GLY A 240 4.89 -0.11 -27.30
N GLU A 241 3.72 -0.45 -27.85
CA GLU A 241 2.64 -1.10 -27.09
C GLU A 241 3.08 -2.41 -26.39
N ASP A 242 4.03 -3.11 -26.96
CA ASP A 242 4.54 -4.35 -26.37
C ASP A 242 5.45 -4.12 -25.15
N LEU A 243 5.84 -2.88 -24.87
CA LEU A 243 6.73 -2.51 -23.77
C LEU A 243 5.98 -1.88 -22.61
N VAL A 244 4.75 -1.42 -22.81
CA VAL A 244 3.98 -0.77 -21.77
C VAL A 244 3.38 -1.78 -20.79
N TRP A 245 3.34 -1.39 -19.53
CA TRP A 245 2.68 -2.16 -18.49
C TRP A 245 1.16 -1.94 -18.53
N THR A 246 0.41 -3.01 -18.57
CA THR A 246 -1.06 -3.04 -18.36
C THR A 246 -1.45 -4.27 -17.54
N PRO A 247 -2.67 -4.33 -16.96
CA PRO A 247 -3.16 -5.55 -16.31
C PRO A 247 -3.20 -6.79 -17.21
N GLU A 248 -3.37 -6.60 -18.51
CA GLU A 248 -3.40 -7.67 -19.50
C GLU A 248 -2.01 -8.09 -19.97
N ARG A 249 -1.05 -7.15 -19.91
CA ARG A 249 0.36 -7.34 -20.30
C ARG A 249 1.28 -6.66 -19.27
N PRO A 250 1.57 -7.31 -18.16
CA PRO A 250 2.35 -6.71 -17.06
C PRO A 250 3.86 -6.72 -17.37
N ARG A 251 4.27 -5.96 -18.38
CA ARG A 251 5.65 -5.84 -18.82
C ARG A 251 6.46 -5.00 -17.85
N LEU A 252 7.55 -5.56 -17.36
CA LEU A 252 8.45 -4.91 -16.40
C LEU A 252 9.85 -4.86 -16.96
N PHE A 253 10.51 -3.73 -16.77
CA PHE A 253 11.94 -3.57 -17.00
C PHE A 253 12.67 -3.87 -15.70
N ASP A 254 13.73 -4.67 -15.77
CA ASP A 254 14.64 -4.88 -14.65
C ASP A 254 15.67 -3.76 -14.59
N VAL A 255 16.02 -3.34 -13.39
CA VAL A 255 17.02 -2.31 -13.14
C VAL A 255 18.02 -2.80 -12.10
N VAL A 256 19.31 -2.64 -12.40
CA VAL A 256 20.38 -2.85 -11.44
C VAL A 256 21.09 -1.52 -11.20
N PHE A 257 21.05 -1.06 -9.96
CA PHE A 257 21.83 0.08 -9.49
C PHE A 257 23.12 -0.42 -8.86
N THR A 258 24.24 0.13 -9.27
CA THR A 258 25.55 -0.17 -8.68
C THR A 258 26.22 1.13 -8.26
N VAL A 259 26.54 1.26 -6.98
CA VAL A 259 27.35 2.36 -6.46
C VAL A 259 28.81 1.91 -6.40
N SER A 260 29.69 2.70 -6.96
CA SER A 260 31.13 2.43 -6.97
C SER A 260 31.91 3.64 -6.43
N VAL A 261 33.02 3.37 -5.72
CA VAL A 261 33.96 4.39 -5.25
C VAL A 261 35.36 3.99 -5.72
N ASN A 262 36.02 4.86 -6.48
CA ASN A 262 37.33 4.59 -7.07
C ASN A 262 37.34 3.28 -7.91
N GLY A 263 36.27 3.04 -8.65
CA GLY A 263 36.11 1.84 -9.51
C GLY A 263 35.78 0.54 -8.76
N LYS A 264 35.63 0.58 -7.43
CA LYS A 264 35.25 -0.58 -6.62
C LYS A 264 33.77 -0.49 -6.25
N GLU A 265 33.01 -1.54 -6.55
CA GLU A 265 31.60 -1.68 -6.15
C GLU A 265 31.48 -1.62 -4.62
N THR A 266 30.58 -0.76 -4.11
CA THR A 266 30.29 -0.60 -2.70
C THR A 266 28.87 -1.00 -2.36
N ASP A 267 27.92 -0.82 -3.28
CA ASP A 267 26.52 -1.24 -3.08
C ASP A 267 25.91 -1.70 -4.41
N ARG A 268 25.01 -2.66 -4.33
CA ARG A 268 24.22 -3.15 -5.45
C ARG A 268 22.77 -3.35 -5.03
N VAL A 269 21.87 -2.71 -5.76
CA VAL A 269 20.43 -2.79 -5.53
C VAL A 269 19.75 -3.25 -6.83
N THR A 270 18.89 -4.24 -6.73
CA THR A 270 18.01 -4.64 -7.83
C THR A 270 16.63 -4.05 -7.65
N SER A 271 16.03 -3.60 -8.74
CA SER A 271 14.72 -2.99 -8.79
C SER A 271 14.05 -3.31 -10.13
N TYR A 272 12.86 -2.77 -10.36
CA TYR A 272 12.16 -2.85 -11.62
C TYR A 272 11.19 -1.68 -11.77
N PHE A 273 10.70 -1.45 -12.99
CA PHE A 273 9.61 -0.51 -13.25
C PHE A 273 8.75 -0.99 -14.43
N GLY A 274 7.53 -0.47 -14.50
CA GLY A 274 6.66 -0.63 -15.68
C GLY A 274 6.54 0.69 -16.43
N MET A 275 6.77 0.67 -17.74
CA MET A 275 6.46 1.83 -18.59
C MET A 275 4.94 1.99 -18.65
N ARG A 276 4.41 2.99 -17.96
CA ARG A 276 2.97 3.29 -17.96
C ARG A 276 2.71 4.76 -17.68
N LYS A 277 1.58 5.26 -18.19
CA LYS A 277 1.03 6.58 -17.87
C LYS A 277 -0.39 6.42 -17.37
N VAL A 278 -0.72 7.09 -16.27
CA VAL A 278 -2.08 7.24 -15.76
C VAL A 278 -2.45 8.71 -15.85
N SER A 279 -3.62 9.01 -16.38
CA SER A 279 -4.13 10.39 -16.45
C SER A 279 -5.66 10.40 -16.35
N VAL A 280 -6.20 11.59 -16.11
CA VAL A 280 -7.63 11.88 -16.21
C VAL A 280 -7.80 12.96 -17.27
N GLU A 281 -8.46 12.61 -18.36
CA GLU A 281 -8.63 13.47 -19.51
C GLU A 281 -10.06 13.37 -20.07
N ASN A 282 -10.70 14.50 -20.36
CA ASN A 282 -12.04 14.55 -20.97
C ASN A 282 -13.11 13.70 -20.25
N GLY A 283 -13.09 13.68 -18.90
CA GLY A 283 -14.00 12.87 -18.08
C GLY A 283 -13.78 11.35 -18.20
N GLN A 284 -12.56 10.93 -18.56
CA GLN A 284 -12.15 9.54 -18.67
C GLN A 284 -10.94 9.27 -17.76
N PHE A 285 -10.89 8.09 -17.20
CA PHE A 285 -9.65 7.52 -16.67
C PHE A 285 -8.87 6.91 -17.83
N MET A 286 -7.62 7.30 -17.97
CA MET A 286 -6.74 6.87 -19.06
C MET A 286 -5.62 6.01 -18.49
N LEU A 287 -5.34 4.90 -19.16
CA LEU A 287 -4.13 4.10 -18.98
C LEU A 287 -3.38 4.07 -20.31
N ASN A 288 -2.14 4.52 -20.32
CA ASN A 288 -1.30 4.59 -21.52
C ASN A 288 -1.97 5.35 -22.68
N ASN A 289 -2.49 6.54 -22.37
CA ASN A 289 -3.20 7.43 -23.32
C ASN A 289 -4.48 6.83 -23.94
N ARG A 290 -5.05 5.77 -23.34
CA ARG A 290 -6.29 5.14 -23.80
C ARG A 290 -7.33 5.09 -22.69
N PRO A 291 -8.62 5.32 -22.97
CA PRO A 291 -9.67 5.10 -21.98
C PRO A 291 -9.64 3.68 -21.43
N TYR A 292 -9.64 3.55 -20.10
CA TYR A 292 -9.58 2.26 -19.44
C TYR A 292 -10.70 2.14 -18.40
N TYR A 293 -11.56 1.13 -18.55
CA TYR A 293 -12.66 0.88 -17.63
C TYR A 293 -12.19 0.04 -16.44
N GLN A 294 -12.25 0.62 -15.25
CA GLN A 294 -11.82 -0.04 -14.03
C GLN A 294 -12.91 -0.98 -13.51
N LYS A 295 -12.56 -2.25 -13.26
CA LYS A 295 -13.41 -3.27 -12.65
C LYS A 295 -12.70 -3.77 -11.40
N LEU A 296 -12.86 -3.02 -10.31
CA LEU A 296 -12.14 -3.24 -9.09
C LEU A 296 -12.96 -4.09 -8.10
N LEU A 297 -12.23 -4.72 -7.18
CA LEU A 297 -12.75 -5.40 -6.01
C LEU A 297 -12.37 -4.60 -4.76
N LEU A 298 -13.24 -4.51 -3.76
CA LEU A 298 -12.92 -3.95 -2.45
C LEU A 298 -12.21 -5.02 -1.62
N ASP A 299 -10.98 -4.73 -1.19
CA ASP A 299 -10.17 -5.66 -0.40
C ASP A 299 -9.62 -4.98 0.85
N GLN A 300 -10.02 -5.46 2.00
CA GLN A 300 -9.59 -4.94 3.30
C GLN A 300 -8.33 -5.62 3.84
N GLY A 301 -7.82 -6.64 3.15
CA GLY A 301 -6.54 -7.29 3.46
C GLY A 301 -6.49 -8.00 4.80
N TYR A 302 -7.54 -8.75 5.16
CA TYR A 302 -7.60 -9.55 6.38
C TYR A 302 -7.72 -11.04 6.05
N TRP A 303 -7.05 -11.86 6.84
CA TRP A 303 -7.12 -13.33 6.75
C TRP A 303 -7.69 -13.92 8.04
N PRO A 304 -8.47 -15.00 7.98
CA PRO A 304 -9.15 -15.57 9.15
C PRO A 304 -8.21 -15.98 10.29
N GLU A 305 -6.99 -16.40 9.95
CA GLU A 305 -6.04 -17.00 10.90
C GLU A 305 -4.89 -16.10 11.28
N SER A 306 -4.64 -15.05 10.50
CA SER A 306 -3.48 -14.16 10.65
C SER A 306 -3.81 -12.67 10.71
N LEU A 307 -5.07 -12.28 10.56
CA LEU A 307 -5.55 -10.89 10.59
C LEU A 307 -4.87 -10.03 9.51
N LEU A 308 -4.20 -8.94 9.86
CA LEU A 308 -3.56 -8.03 8.90
C LEU A 308 -2.43 -8.68 8.08
N THR A 309 -1.76 -9.68 8.63
CA THR A 309 -0.59 -10.30 8.00
C THR A 309 -1.03 -11.43 7.07
N ALA A 310 -0.60 -11.43 5.82
CA ALA A 310 -0.81 -12.60 4.95
C ALA A 310 -0.14 -13.84 5.53
N PRO A 311 -0.82 -15.01 5.55
CA PRO A 311 -0.25 -16.22 6.15
C PRO A 311 1.02 -16.70 5.44
N GLU A 312 1.13 -16.45 4.15
CA GLU A 312 2.27 -16.78 3.29
C GLU A 312 2.28 -15.86 2.05
N ASP A 313 3.42 -15.71 1.39
CA ASP A 313 3.56 -14.90 0.17
C ASP A 313 2.61 -15.35 -0.96
N ALA A 314 2.43 -16.66 -1.10
CA ALA A 314 1.51 -17.25 -2.07
C ALA A 314 0.04 -16.87 -1.86
N ALA A 315 -0.36 -16.40 -0.68
CA ALA A 315 -1.72 -15.94 -0.42
C ALA A 315 -2.04 -14.70 -1.27
N PHE A 316 -1.11 -13.77 -1.42
CA PHE A 316 -1.26 -12.61 -2.29
C PHE A 316 -1.47 -13.01 -3.75
N VAL A 317 -0.68 -13.98 -4.23
CA VAL A 317 -0.79 -14.50 -5.61
C VAL A 317 -2.16 -15.14 -5.82
N ARG A 318 -2.65 -15.93 -4.84
CA ARG A 318 -3.98 -16.57 -4.92
C ARG A 318 -5.09 -15.52 -5.00
N ASP A 319 -5.08 -14.50 -4.15
CA ASP A 319 -6.11 -13.46 -4.10
C ASP A 319 -6.17 -12.69 -5.43
N ILE A 320 -5.02 -12.23 -5.93
CA ILE A 320 -4.94 -11.54 -7.22
C ILE A 320 -5.41 -12.43 -8.37
N THR A 321 -4.94 -13.69 -8.42
CA THR A 321 -5.26 -14.61 -9.51
C THR A 321 -6.75 -14.96 -9.49
N LEU A 322 -7.33 -15.19 -8.32
CA LEU A 322 -8.75 -15.48 -8.16
C LEU A 322 -9.60 -14.27 -8.61
N ALA A 323 -9.27 -13.07 -8.17
CA ALA A 323 -9.97 -11.85 -8.59
C ALA A 323 -9.91 -11.66 -10.12
N LYS A 324 -8.74 -11.85 -10.72
CA LYS A 324 -8.58 -11.79 -12.19
C LYS A 324 -9.42 -12.86 -12.90
N SER A 325 -9.49 -14.08 -12.37
CA SER A 325 -10.29 -15.17 -12.94
C SER A 325 -11.80 -14.87 -12.95
N MET A 326 -12.26 -14.04 -12.01
CA MET A 326 -13.63 -13.53 -11.96
C MET A 326 -13.87 -12.31 -12.87
N GLY A 327 -12.85 -11.81 -13.57
CA GLY A 327 -12.96 -10.71 -14.52
C GLY A 327 -12.70 -9.32 -13.93
N PHE A 328 -12.23 -9.22 -12.70
CA PHE A 328 -11.71 -7.97 -12.14
C PHE A 328 -10.32 -7.66 -12.70
N ASN A 329 -10.01 -6.38 -12.87
CA ASN A 329 -8.70 -5.92 -13.35
C ASN A 329 -7.91 -5.15 -12.30
N GLY A 330 -8.44 -5.05 -11.07
CA GLY A 330 -7.77 -4.36 -9.97
C GLY A 330 -8.53 -4.43 -8.67
N VAL A 331 -7.99 -3.74 -7.68
CA VAL A 331 -8.45 -3.72 -6.30
C VAL A 331 -8.33 -2.32 -5.73
N ARG A 332 -9.23 -1.93 -4.86
CA ARG A 332 -9.03 -0.87 -3.89
C ARG A 332 -8.62 -1.50 -2.56
N LYS A 333 -7.39 -1.26 -2.11
CA LYS A 333 -6.90 -1.75 -0.81
C LYS A 333 -7.48 -0.85 0.27
N HIS A 334 -8.63 -1.28 0.78
CA HIS A 334 -9.49 -0.45 1.60
C HIS A 334 -8.97 -0.31 3.02
N GLN A 335 -8.68 0.93 3.40
CA GLN A 335 -8.29 1.35 4.76
C GLN A 335 -7.08 0.57 5.31
N LYS A 336 -6.12 0.25 4.44
CA LYS A 336 -4.90 -0.48 4.80
C LYS A 336 -3.76 -0.12 3.85
N ILE A 337 -2.62 0.28 4.41
CA ILE A 337 -1.36 0.35 3.66
C ILE A 337 -0.83 -1.09 3.57
N GLU A 338 -0.92 -1.69 2.39
CA GLU A 338 -0.66 -3.11 2.24
C GLU A 338 0.84 -3.46 2.26
N ASP A 339 1.15 -4.72 2.50
CA ASP A 339 2.49 -5.29 2.42
C ASP A 339 3.11 -5.05 1.03
N PRO A 340 4.35 -4.55 0.90
CA PRO A 340 5.01 -4.35 -0.39
C PRO A 340 5.07 -5.61 -1.28
N ARG A 341 4.96 -6.80 -0.68
CA ARG A 341 4.88 -8.06 -1.42
C ARG A 341 3.59 -8.20 -2.23
N PHE A 342 2.46 -7.71 -1.70
CA PHE A 342 1.21 -7.66 -2.47
C PHE A 342 1.37 -6.79 -3.72
N LEU A 343 1.94 -5.59 -3.54
CA LEU A 343 2.17 -4.65 -4.64
C LEU A 343 3.11 -5.24 -5.70
N TYR A 344 4.18 -5.91 -5.26
CA TYR A 344 5.08 -6.64 -6.15
C TYR A 344 4.35 -7.70 -7.00
N HIS A 345 3.46 -8.49 -6.38
CA HIS A 345 2.68 -9.47 -7.12
C HIS A 345 1.64 -8.82 -8.03
N ALA A 346 1.03 -7.71 -7.62
CA ALA A 346 0.15 -6.92 -8.47
C ALA A 346 0.88 -6.35 -9.69
N ASP A 347 2.10 -5.87 -9.52
CA ASP A 347 2.96 -5.41 -10.63
C ASP A 347 3.27 -6.55 -11.62
N LYS A 348 3.61 -7.73 -11.11
CA LYS A 348 4.05 -8.88 -11.93
C LYS A 348 2.90 -9.64 -12.61
N ILE A 349 1.76 -9.74 -11.94
CA ILE A 349 0.59 -10.46 -12.47
C ILE A 349 -0.28 -9.54 -13.32
N GLY A 350 -0.12 -8.22 -13.15
CA GLY A 350 -0.92 -7.20 -13.80
C GLY A 350 -2.27 -7.00 -13.12
N PHE A 351 -2.31 -6.22 -12.03
CA PHE A 351 -3.52 -5.93 -11.28
C PHE A 351 -3.48 -4.50 -10.79
N LEU A 352 -4.47 -3.69 -11.14
CA LEU A 352 -4.53 -2.28 -10.70
C LEU A 352 -4.72 -2.21 -9.18
N VAL A 353 -4.10 -1.24 -8.54
CA VAL A 353 -4.25 -0.99 -7.11
C VAL A 353 -4.58 0.48 -6.89
N TRP A 354 -5.58 0.75 -6.06
CA TRP A 354 -5.75 2.03 -5.40
C TRP A 354 -5.12 1.93 -4.02
N GLY A 355 -4.12 2.77 -3.76
CA GLY A 355 -3.51 2.93 -2.45
C GLY A 355 -4.41 3.81 -1.58
N GLU A 356 -4.80 3.29 -0.42
CA GLU A 356 -5.73 3.96 0.47
C GLU A 356 -5.22 3.98 1.90
N PHE A 357 -5.36 5.13 2.54
CA PHE A 357 -4.91 5.36 3.89
C PHE A 357 -5.90 4.80 4.94
N PRO A 358 -5.43 4.14 6.01
CA PRO A 358 -6.29 3.71 7.11
C PRO A 358 -6.83 4.92 7.89
N ALA A 359 -8.15 5.04 7.97
CA ALA A 359 -8.80 6.16 8.64
C ALA A 359 -8.63 6.13 10.17
N ALA A 360 -8.61 7.31 10.79
CA ALA A 360 -8.98 7.52 12.19
C ALA A 360 -10.46 7.93 12.28
N TYR A 361 -10.98 8.09 13.49
CA TYR A 361 -12.43 8.32 13.69
C TYR A 361 -12.76 9.66 14.33
N VAL A 362 -11.76 10.44 14.73
CA VAL A 362 -11.91 11.75 15.37
C VAL A 362 -11.03 12.78 14.68
N TYR A 363 -11.59 13.94 14.35
CA TYR A 363 -10.85 15.08 13.84
C TYR A 363 -10.19 15.86 14.97
N SER A 364 -8.87 15.94 14.97
CA SER A 364 -8.08 16.66 15.97
C SER A 364 -6.74 17.10 15.42
N ARG A 365 -5.97 17.88 16.17
CA ARG A 365 -4.59 18.25 15.81
C ARG A 365 -3.65 17.04 15.84
N THR A 366 -3.84 16.12 16.78
CA THR A 366 -3.08 14.87 16.87
C THR A 366 -3.30 14.02 15.63
N TYR A 367 -4.57 13.85 15.24
CA TYR A 367 -4.93 13.14 14.01
C TYR A 367 -4.26 13.76 12.77
N LEU A 368 -4.31 15.09 12.62
CA LEU A 368 -3.72 15.78 11.47
C LEU A 368 -2.20 15.52 11.34
N LEU A 369 -1.47 15.48 12.45
CA LEU A 369 -0.04 15.17 12.44
C LEU A 369 0.19 13.72 12.05
N ARG A 370 -0.51 12.78 12.69
CA ARG A 370 -0.37 11.33 12.44
C ARG A 370 -0.65 10.97 10.98
N ILE A 371 -1.80 11.41 10.45
CA ILE A 371 -2.16 11.10 9.06
C ILE A 371 -1.15 11.71 8.06
N THR A 372 -0.67 12.92 8.31
CA THR A 372 0.27 13.57 7.40
C THR A 372 1.60 12.84 7.34
N ASP A 373 2.15 12.47 8.49
CA ASP A 373 3.44 11.76 8.57
C ASP A 373 3.35 10.37 7.94
N GLU A 374 2.32 9.60 8.30
CA GLU A 374 2.13 8.24 7.78
C GLU A 374 1.79 8.24 6.28
N TRP A 375 1.00 9.22 5.80
CA TRP A 375 0.68 9.34 4.38
C TRP A 375 1.90 9.64 3.51
N ILE A 376 2.77 10.54 3.94
CA ILE A 376 4.04 10.83 3.23
C ILE A 376 4.93 9.58 3.19
N ALA A 377 4.97 8.82 4.27
CA ALA A 377 5.74 7.60 4.34
C ALA A 377 5.20 6.51 3.38
N GLU A 378 3.87 6.35 3.28
CA GLU A 378 3.23 5.47 2.29
C GLU A 378 3.58 5.87 0.87
N LEU A 379 3.35 7.15 0.51
CA LEU A 379 3.68 7.68 -0.82
C LEU A 379 5.15 7.42 -1.17
N SER A 380 6.06 7.62 -0.21
CA SER A 380 7.49 7.40 -0.41
C SER A 380 7.85 5.95 -0.62
N ARG A 381 7.22 5.04 0.14
CA ARG A 381 7.47 3.60 0.06
C ARG A 381 6.97 3.00 -1.25
N ASP A 382 5.75 3.39 -1.66
CA ASP A 382 5.00 2.70 -2.70
C ASP A 382 5.03 3.40 -4.07
N TYR A 383 5.71 4.55 -4.18
CA TYR A 383 5.80 5.36 -5.38
C TYR A 383 6.15 4.58 -6.66
N ASN A 384 7.12 3.66 -6.56
CA ASN A 384 7.68 2.97 -7.72
C ASN A 384 6.77 1.86 -8.30
N HIS A 385 5.68 1.48 -7.62
CA HIS A 385 4.82 0.40 -8.07
C HIS A 385 3.95 0.79 -9.28
N PRO A 386 4.12 0.20 -10.47
CA PRO A 386 3.28 0.50 -11.63
C PRO A 386 1.82 0.10 -11.45
N SER A 387 1.52 -0.86 -10.60
CA SER A 387 0.15 -1.28 -10.30
C SER A 387 -0.68 -0.21 -9.59
N ILE A 388 -0.06 0.67 -8.81
CA ILE A 388 -0.79 1.76 -8.16
C ILE A 388 -1.19 2.81 -9.18
N VAL A 389 -2.50 3.04 -9.32
CA VAL A 389 -3.09 3.94 -10.33
C VAL A 389 -3.94 5.06 -9.75
N ALA A 390 -4.20 5.08 -8.46
CA ALA A 390 -4.86 6.16 -7.74
C ALA A 390 -4.46 6.16 -6.27
N TRP A 391 -4.55 7.33 -5.64
CA TRP A 391 -4.33 7.55 -4.22
C TRP A 391 -5.60 8.03 -3.53
N THR A 392 -5.92 7.45 -2.36
CA THR A 392 -7.14 7.73 -1.59
C THR A 392 -6.78 8.04 -0.13
N PRO A 393 -6.49 9.30 0.22
CA PRO A 393 -6.14 9.67 1.58
C PRO A 393 -7.28 9.62 2.59
N LEU A 394 -8.54 9.76 2.15
CA LEU A 394 -9.71 9.73 3.01
C LEU A 394 -10.83 8.89 2.39
N ASN A 395 -11.60 8.21 3.23
CA ASN A 395 -12.75 7.41 2.87
C ASN A 395 -13.96 7.75 3.74
N GLU A 396 -15.14 7.92 3.13
CA GLU A 396 -16.45 8.04 3.81
C GLU A 396 -16.49 9.04 4.96
N SER A 397 -15.73 10.11 4.85
CA SER A 397 -15.63 11.15 5.89
C SER A 397 -15.14 10.65 7.26
N TRP A 398 -14.56 9.43 7.34
CA TRP A 398 -13.89 8.97 8.56
C TRP A 398 -12.68 9.88 8.86
N GLY A 399 -12.57 10.31 10.12
CA GLY A 399 -11.57 11.31 10.54
C GLY A 399 -11.95 12.76 10.24
N VAL A 400 -12.95 13.00 9.40
CA VAL A 400 -13.47 14.33 9.03
C VAL A 400 -15.02 14.34 9.06
N PRO A 401 -15.64 14.00 10.19
CA PRO A 401 -17.07 13.66 10.26
C PRO A 401 -18.02 14.81 9.91
N GLN A 402 -17.57 16.06 9.93
CA GLN A 402 -18.35 17.25 9.63
C GLN A 402 -17.88 17.98 8.34
N ILE A 403 -17.12 17.31 7.49
CA ILE A 403 -16.55 17.86 6.26
C ILE A 403 -17.60 18.52 5.36
N LYS A 404 -18.84 18.06 5.42
CA LYS A 404 -19.96 18.64 4.66
C LYS A 404 -20.03 20.16 4.86
N ASP A 405 -19.86 20.65 6.09
CA ASP A 405 -20.08 22.05 6.48
C ASP A 405 -18.83 22.74 7.04
N ARG A 406 -17.95 22.00 7.72
CA ARG A 406 -16.79 22.57 8.42
C ARG A 406 -15.64 22.87 7.47
N LYS A 407 -15.23 24.14 7.44
CA LYS A 407 -14.18 24.64 6.55
C LYS A 407 -12.79 24.12 6.87
N ASP A 408 -12.48 23.83 8.13
CA ASP A 408 -11.21 23.25 8.56
C ASP A 408 -11.07 21.78 8.09
N GLU A 409 -12.14 20.97 8.18
CA GLU A 409 -12.15 19.61 7.66
C GLU A 409 -12.10 19.58 6.13
N GLN A 410 -12.80 20.51 5.46
CA GLN A 410 -12.68 20.70 3.99
C GLN A 410 -11.27 21.11 3.57
N ALA A 411 -10.65 22.03 4.32
CA ALA A 411 -9.28 22.47 4.08
C ALA A 411 -8.28 21.31 4.26
N HIS A 412 -8.49 20.46 5.28
CA HIS A 412 -7.67 19.27 5.47
C HIS A 412 -7.78 18.29 4.28
N SER A 413 -9.01 17.96 3.84
CA SER A 413 -9.22 17.09 2.67
C SER A 413 -8.53 17.65 1.42
N ALA A 414 -8.67 18.96 1.15
CA ALA A 414 -8.00 19.59 0.04
C ALA A 414 -6.46 19.60 0.21
N ALA A 415 -5.97 19.83 1.43
CA ALA A 415 -4.54 19.79 1.73
C ALA A 415 -3.94 18.40 1.46
N MET A 416 -4.65 17.31 1.81
CA MET A 416 -4.20 15.95 1.51
C MET A 416 -4.10 15.69 0.01
N VAL A 417 -5.03 16.21 -0.80
CA VAL A 417 -4.95 16.12 -2.26
C VAL A 417 -3.72 16.87 -2.80
N TYR A 418 -3.51 18.11 -2.37
CA TYR A 418 -2.36 18.90 -2.85
C TYR A 418 -1.02 18.39 -2.32
N LEU A 419 -0.98 17.88 -1.10
CA LEU A 419 0.20 17.20 -0.54
C LEU A 419 0.56 15.98 -1.39
N THR A 420 -0.40 15.13 -1.71
CA THR A 420 -0.20 13.97 -2.58
C THR A 420 0.32 14.40 -3.94
N LYS A 421 -0.30 15.40 -4.58
CA LYS A 421 0.13 15.93 -5.89
C LYS A 421 1.50 16.60 -5.85
N SER A 422 1.90 17.18 -4.72
CA SER A 422 3.24 17.74 -4.57
C SER A 422 4.32 16.66 -4.53
N PHE A 423 3.95 15.45 -4.13
CA PHE A 423 4.82 14.29 -4.06
C PHE A 423 4.74 13.43 -5.33
N ASP A 424 3.52 13.16 -5.81
CA ASP A 424 3.24 12.32 -6.98
C ASP A 424 2.24 12.98 -7.93
N GLN A 425 2.74 13.45 -9.07
CA GLN A 425 1.91 14.04 -10.14
C GLN A 425 1.46 13.02 -11.19
N THR A 426 1.89 11.76 -11.05
CA THR A 426 1.67 10.72 -12.07
C THR A 426 0.39 9.92 -11.85
N ARG A 427 -0.34 10.19 -10.77
CA ARG A 427 -1.56 9.46 -10.39
C ARG A 427 -2.67 10.41 -9.96
N PRO A 428 -3.94 10.11 -10.30
CA PRO A 428 -5.10 10.82 -9.76
C PRO A 428 -5.25 10.60 -8.26
N VAL A 429 -5.85 11.59 -7.59
CA VAL A 429 -6.09 11.61 -6.15
C VAL A 429 -7.58 11.75 -5.87
N ILE A 430 -8.10 10.92 -4.99
CA ILE A 430 -9.47 10.99 -4.47
C ILE A 430 -9.43 11.81 -3.18
N SER A 431 -10.28 12.82 -3.08
CA SER A 431 -10.24 13.71 -1.90
C SER A 431 -10.89 13.11 -0.65
N ASN A 432 -11.94 12.32 -0.84
CA ASN A 432 -12.70 11.60 0.17
C ASN A 432 -13.60 10.60 -0.55
N ASP A 433 -13.26 9.32 -0.51
CA ASP A 433 -13.94 8.35 -1.36
C ASP A 433 -15.40 8.16 -0.95
N GLY A 434 -16.29 8.24 -1.93
CA GLY A 434 -17.72 7.97 -1.82
C GLY A 434 -18.60 9.11 -1.31
N TRP A 435 -18.13 9.94 -0.37
CA TRP A 435 -18.93 10.97 0.31
C TRP A 435 -18.24 12.34 0.30
N GLU A 436 -19.03 13.40 0.37
CA GLU A 436 -18.68 14.81 0.60
C GLU A 436 -17.27 15.21 0.12
N GLN A 437 -17.02 15.02 -1.17
CA GLN A 437 -15.71 15.29 -1.77
C GLN A 437 -15.43 16.80 -1.86
N THR A 438 -14.15 17.15 -1.88
CA THR A 438 -13.67 18.53 -2.10
C THR A 438 -13.17 18.70 -3.53
N CYS A 439 -11.92 18.40 -3.80
CA CYS A 439 -11.26 18.59 -5.09
C CYS A 439 -10.66 17.29 -5.67
N PRO A 440 -11.47 16.23 -5.88
CA PRO A 440 -10.97 14.97 -6.42
C PRO A 440 -10.64 15.07 -7.90
N ASP A 441 -9.71 14.23 -8.38
CA ASP A 441 -9.51 14.03 -9.82
C ASP A 441 -10.59 13.13 -10.46
N MET A 442 -11.23 12.27 -9.67
CA MET A 442 -12.33 11.40 -10.07
C MET A 442 -13.48 11.52 -9.07
N LEU A 443 -14.72 11.59 -9.57
CA LEU A 443 -15.92 11.55 -8.72
C LEU A 443 -16.24 10.11 -8.37
N THR A 444 -16.17 9.78 -7.08
CA THR A 444 -16.44 8.44 -6.56
C THR A 444 -17.73 8.42 -5.76
N ILE A 445 -18.48 7.33 -5.84
CA ILE A 445 -19.82 7.20 -5.26
C ILE A 445 -19.94 5.85 -4.56
N HIS A 446 -20.47 5.85 -3.32
CA HIS A 446 -20.90 4.65 -2.62
C HIS A 446 -22.42 4.51 -2.70
N ASP A 447 -22.91 3.50 -3.42
CA ASP A 447 -24.34 3.29 -3.66
C ASP A 447 -24.72 1.81 -3.48
N TYR A 448 -25.21 1.49 -2.30
CA TYR A 448 -25.64 0.13 -1.94
C TYR A 448 -27.08 -0.22 -2.33
N GLU A 449 -27.66 0.50 -3.31
CA GLU A 449 -28.96 0.16 -3.85
C GLU A 449 -28.90 -1.22 -4.55
N SER A 450 -29.88 -2.07 -4.24
CA SER A 450 -29.96 -3.43 -4.80
C SER A 450 -30.91 -3.56 -5.99
N SER A 451 -31.70 -2.55 -6.27
CA SER A 451 -32.68 -2.55 -7.37
C SER A 451 -32.07 -2.13 -8.69
N ARG A 452 -31.99 -3.07 -9.65
CA ARG A 452 -31.52 -2.79 -11.01
C ARG A 452 -32.26 -1.60 -11.66
N LYS A 453 -33.58 -1.53 -11.46
CA LYS A 453 -34.41 -0.44 -12.03
C LYS A 453 -33.98 0.92 -11.49
N ILE A 454 -33.78 1.04 -10.17
CA ILE A 454 -33.36 2.29 -9.52
C ILE A 454 -31.96 2.69 -9.98
N LEU A 455 -31.01 1.73 -10.01
CA LEU A 455 -29.65 2.00 -10.48
C LEU A 455 -29.62 2.48 -11.93
N LEU A 456 -30.42 1.88 -12.84
CA LEU A 456 -30.55 2.35 -14.22
C LEU A 456 -31.05 3.80 -14.30
N GLU A 457 -32.00 4.19 -13.44
CA GLU A 457 -32.50 5.57 -13.39
C GLU A 457 -31.45 6.55 -12.82
N ARG A 458 -30.74 6.15 -11.76
CA ARG A 458 -29.67 6.98 -11.14
C ARG A 458 -28.54 7.27 -12.10
N TYR A 459 -28.08 6.25 -12.84
CA TYR A 459 -26.89 6.36 -13.70
C TYR A 459 -27.18 6.64 -15.18
N ARG A 460 -28.42 7.03 -15.54
CA ARG A 460 -28.83 7.30 -16.93
C ARG A 460 -28.28 8.60 -17.50
N SER A 461 -28.02 9.61 -16.67
CA SER A 461 -27.53 10.93 -17.07
C SER A 461 -26.69 11.57 -15.96
N MET A 462 -25.83 12.52 -16.33
CA MET A 462 -25.06 13.29 -15.33
C MET A 462 -25.97 14.09 -14.39
N GLU A 463 -27.10 14.62 -14.88
CA GLU A 463 -28.09 15.31 -14.06
C GLU A 463 -28.65 14.36 -12.97
N SER A 464 -29.03 13.15 -13.36
CA SER A 464 -29.50 12.13 -12.41
C SER A 464 -28.43 11.75 -11.40
N ILE A 465 -27.19 11.52 -11.85
CA ILE A 465 -26.04 11.18 -10.99
C ILE A 465 -25.79 12.29 -9.95
N LEU A 466 -25.78 13.55 -10.38
CA LEU A 466 -25.45 14.68 -9.52
C LEU A 466 -26.62 15.11 -8.60
N SER A 467 -27.84 14.66 -8.87
CA SER A 467 -29.03 15.05 -8.10
C SER A 467 -29.42 14.07 -7.01
N PHE A 468 -28.97 12.79 -7.05
CA PHE A 468 -29.31 11.84 -6.00
C PHE A 468 -28.33 11.90 -4.83
N ILE A 469 -28.81 11.51 -3.66
CA ILE A 469 -28.06 11.52 -2.39
C ILE A 469 -27.94 10.08 -1.91
N PRO A 470 -26.82 9.38 -2.22
CA PRO A 470 -26.65 7.98 -1.84
C PRO A 470 -26.54 7.84 -0.33
N GLY A 471 -27.39 6.99 0.27
CA GLY A 471 -27.34 6.74 1.71
C GLY A 471 -27.53 7.97 2.61
N GLY A 472 -28.09 9.08 2.07
CA GLY A 472 -28.21 10.34 2.81
C GLY A 472 -26.93 11.20 2.82
N ARG A 473 -25.88 10.83 2.08
CA ARG A 473 -24.58 11.53 2.02
C ARG A 473 -24.45 12.30 0.71
N MET A 474 -23.98 13.53 0.78
CA MET A 474 -23.77 14.37 -0.42
C MET A 474 -22.54 13.90 -1.19
N LEU A 475 -22.54 14.09 -2.51
CA LEU A 475 -21.37 13.80 -3.35
C LEU A 475 -20.22 14.82 -3.13
N PHE A 476 -20.56 16.06 -2.85
CA PHE A 476 -19.62 17.15 -2.59
C PHE A 476 -19.95 17.87 -1.28
N ALA A 477 -18.91 18.28 -0.56
CA ALA A 477 -19.03 19.17 0.58
C ALA A 477 -19.54 20.56 0.13
N HIS A 478 -20.22 21.32 1.01
CA HIS A 478 -20.76 22.63 0.67
C HIS A 478 -19.65 23.60 0.19
N GLY A 479 -19.88 24.20 -0.96
CA GLY A 479 -18.92 25.08 -1.63
C GLY A 479 -18.04 24.38 -2.67
N TRP A 480 -18.19 23.06 -2.82
CA TRP A 480 -17.52 22.27 -3.85
C TRP A 480 -18.53 21.69 -4.84
N SER A 481 -18.10 21.39 -6.04
CA SER A 481 -19.00 20.92 -7.09
C SER A 481 -18.26 20.13 -8.17
N TYR A 482 -19.03 19.38 -8.94
CA TYR A 482 -18.56 18.66 -10.12
C TYR A 482 -17.92 19.59 -11.15
N LYS A 483 -16.78 19.16 -11.73
CA LYS A 483 -16.01 19.91 -12.73
C LYS A 483 -15.66 19.08 -13.97
N GLY A 484 -16.42 18.01 -14.23
CA GLY A 484 -16.16 17.14 -15.39
C GLY A 484 -15.30 15.91 -15.08
N GLN A 485 -15.12 15.56 -13.81
CA GLN A 485 -14.38 14.36 -13.41
C GLN A 485 -15.03 13.09 -13.94
N PRO A 486 -14.25 12.01 -14.24
CA PRO A 486 -14.82 10.70 -14.50
C PRO A 486 -15.56 10.18 -13.27
N VAL A 487 -16.69 9.51 -13.48
CA VAL A 487 -17.53 8.97 -12.41
C VAL A 487 -17.24 7.49 -12.22
N LEU A 488 -16.96 7.07 -10.98
CA LEU A 488 -16.81 5.68 -10.60
C LEU A 488 -17.72 5.35 -9.40
N VAL A 489 -18.29 4.16 -9.38
CA VAL A 489 -19.03 3.65 -8.22
C VAL A 489 -18.10 2.75 -7.44
N THR A 490 -17.54 3.28 -6.36
CA THR A 490 -16.39 2.70 -5.65
C THR A 490 -16.75 1.85 -4.45
N GLU A 491 -18.03 1.83 -4.07
CA GLU A 491 -18.61 0.82 -3.20
C GLU A 491 -20.07 0.58 -3.58
N PHE A 492 -20.44 -0.68 -3.75
CA PHE A 492 -21.81 -1.10 -4.04
C PHE A 492 -21.97 -2.61 -3.81
N GLY A 493 -23.19 -3.11 -3.93
CA GLY A 493 -23.49 -4.53 -3.79
C GLY A 493 -23.61 -4.94 -2.33
N GLY A 494 -22.56 -5.46 -1.74
CA GLY A 494 -22.59 -5.95 -0.34
C GLY A 494 -23.62 -7.05 -0.14
N ILE A 495 -23.66 -8.03 -1.06
CA ILE A 495 -24.61 -9.13 -1.06
C ILE A 495 -24.09 -10.21 -0.13
N SER A 496 -24.75 -10.42 1.02
CA SER A 496 -24.42 -11.55 1.88
C SER A 496 -24.91 -12.85 1.27
N TYR A 497 -24.07 -13.89 1.33
CA TYR A 497 -24.41 -15.22 0.91
C TYR A 497 -23.88 -16.25 1.90
N LYS A 498 -24.82 -16.92 2.59
CA LYS A 498 -24.49 -17.90 3.64
C LYS A 498 -24.40 -19.29 3.05
N LYS A 499 -23.23 -19.93 3.19
CA LYS A 499 -23.06 -21.38 3.00
C LYS A 499 -22.84 -22.01 4.38
N GLY A 500 -23.87 -22.63 4.96
CA GLY A 500 -23.82 -23.25 6.29
C GLY A 500 -24.37 -22.37 7.42
N GLU A 501 -23.95 -22.64 8.66
CA GLU A 501 -24.47 -22.00 9.89
C GLU A 501 -23.83 -20.65 10.22
N GLN A 502 -22.87 -20.17 9.43
CA GLN A 502 -22.19 -18.91 9.71
C GLN A 502 -23.12 -17.71 9.49
N GLU A 503 -23.13 -16.79 10.43
CA GLU A 503 -23.80 -15.49 10.27
C GLU A 503 -23.02 -14.60 9.29
N GLY A 504 -23.68 -14.10 8.24
CA GLY A 504 -23.13 -13.14 7.29
C GLY A 504 -23.92 -11.86 7.35
N TRP A 505 -23.23 -10.71 7.32
CA TRP A 505 -23.82 -9.40 7.19
C TRP A 505 -23.74 -8.91 5.74
N GLY A 506 -24.73 -8.12 5.30
CA GLY A 506 -24.73 -7.49 3.99
C GLY A 506 -25.94 -6.56 3.84
N TYR A 507 -25.88 -5.65 2.87
CA TYR A 507 -26.99 -4.76 2.52
C TYR A 507 -28.18 -5.50 1.89
N SER A 508 -27.91 -6.65 1.29
CA SER A 508 -28.93 -7.61 0.81
C SER A 508 -28.42 -9.04 1.04
N ALA A 509 -29.31 -10.04 0.97
CA ALA A 509 -28.96 -11.42 1.22
C ALA A 509 -29.45 -12.31 0.07
N ALA A 510 -28.55 -13.18 -0.43
CA ALA A 510 -28.87 -14.20 -1.42
C ALA A 510 -29.29 -15.51 -0.74
N LYS A 511 -30.25 -16.21 -1.34
CA LYS A 511 -30.80 -17.48 -0.83
C LYS A 511 -30.02 -18.69 -1.33
N ASP A 512 -29.51 -18.64 -2.54
CA ASP A 512 -28.78 -19.70 -3.23
C ASP A 512 -27.83 -19.12 -4.28
N ASP A 513 -27.02 -19.96 -4.93
CA ASP A 513 -26.05 -19.57 -5.96
C ASP A 513 -26.71 -18.80 -7.13
N GLY A 514 -27.90 -19.24 -7.56
CA GLY A 514 -28.64 -18.60 -8.66
C GLY A 514 -29.15 -17.21 -8.27
N ASP A 515 -29.67 -17.05 -7.05
CA ASP A 515 -30.11 -15.77 -6.51
C ASP A 515 -28.91 -14.82 -6.33
N PHE A 516 -27.77 -15.34 -5.86
CA PHE A 516 -26.53 -14.55 -5.77
C PHE A 516 -26.08 -14.02 -7.14
N ALA A 517 -25.99 -14.90 -8.13
CA ALA A 517 -25.59 -14.53 -9.49
C ALA A 517 -26.55 -13.50 -10.11
N ARG A 518 -27.87 -13.66 -9.92
CA ARG A 518 -28.87 -12.72 -10.38
C ARG A 518 -28.71 -11.35 -9.71
N ARG A 519 -28.59 -11.30 -8.39
CA ARG A 519 -28.38 -10.04 -7.62
C ARG A 519 -27.10 -9.35 -8.02
N LEU A 520 -26.01 -10.09 -8.23
CA LEU A 520 -24.73 -9.54 -8.70
C LEU A 520 -24.92 -8.92 -10.10
N TYR A 521 -25.62 -9.59 -11.00
CA TYR A 521 -25.97 -9.03 -12.30
C TYR A 521 -26.81 -7.76 -12.17
N ASP A 522 -27.80 -7.74 -11.27
CA ASP A 522 -28.71 -6.61 -11.06
C ASP A 522 -27.98 -5.35 -10.57
N VAL A 523 -26.88 -5.48 -9.83
CA VAL A 523 -26.11 -4.33 -9.35
C VAL A 523 -24.95 -3.94 -10.28
N VAL A 524 -24.35 -4.88 -11.00
CA VAL A 524 -23.21 -4.59 -11.91
C VAL A 524 -23.67 -4.11 -13.28
N SER A 525 -24.73 -4.70 -13.85
CA SER A 525 -25.15 -4.39 -15.23
C SER A 525 -25.54 -2.92 -15.43
N PRO A 526 -26.26 -2.23 -14.52
CA PRO A 526 -26.58 -0.82 -14.67
C PRO A 526 -25.37 0.09 -14.76
N LEU A 527 -24.32 -0.23 -14.01
CA LEU A 527 -23.07 0.55 -14.01
C LEU A 527 -22.33 0.41 -15.33
N ARG A 528 -22.34 -0.80 -15.90
CA ARG A 528 -21.74 -1.08 -17.21
C ARG A 528 -22.56 -0.55 -18.40
N GLU A 529 -23.87 -0.49 -18.28
CA GLU A 529 -24.78 0.03 -19.28
C GLU A 529 -24.76 1.58 -19.32
N SER A 530 -24.36 2.22 -18.21
CA SER A 530 -24.27 3.68 -18.14
C SER A 530 -23.15 4.24 -19.03
N PRO A 531 -23.46 5.23 -19.91
CA PRO A 531 -22.43 5.89 -20.70
C PRO A 531 -21.61 6.91 -19.90
N PHE A 532 -21.90 7.10 -18.61
CA PHE A 532 -21.26 8.07 -17.73
C PHE A 532 -20.33 7.44 -16.70
N VAL A 533 -20.60 6.20 -16.28
CA VAL A 533 -19.75 5.47 -15.32
C VAL A 533 -18.51 4.94 -16.02
N ARG A 534 -17.33 5.21 -15.45
CA ARG A 534 -16.01 4.87 -16.02
C ARG A 534 -15.30 3.72 -15.29
N GLY A 535 -15.94 3.19 -14.29
CA GLY A 535 -15.45 2.06 -13.51
C GLY A 535 -16.27 1.82 -12.26
N TYR A 536 -16.00 0.69 -11.62
CA TYR A 536 -16.62 0.31 -10.36
C TYR A 536 -15.63 -0.44 -9.44
N CYS A 537 -15.95 -0.47 -8.15
CA CYS A 537 -15.30 -1.32 -7.15
C CYS A 537 -16.38 -2.03 -6.34
N TYR A 538 -16.46 -3.38 -6.49
CA TYR A 538 -17.47 -4.24 -5.86
C TYR A 538 -17.05 -4.65 -4.45
#